data_b4ec602d8b3efa532d92f1cece571893
#
_entry.id   b4ec602d8b3efa532d92f1cece571893
#
_cell.length_a   1.000
_cell.length_b   1.000
_cell.length_c   1.000
_cell.angle_alpha   90.00
_cell.angle_beta   90.00
_cell.angle_gamma   90.00
#
_symmetry.space_group_name_H-M   'P 1'
#
loop_
_entity.id
_entity.type
_entity.pdbx_description
1 polymer ?
#
loop_
_entity_poly.entity_id
_entity_poly.type
_entity_poly.pdbx_seq_one_letter_code
_entity_poly.pdbx_strand_id
1 'polypeptide(L)'
;MSYKEEIDLTRIPKHVAIIMDGNGRWAKQRGHERSYGHHVGAETVHVIAEEAAKLGVRYLTLYTFSTENWNRPSDEVAALMGLLFDSIEEETFMKNNISFRVIGDLEKLPDNVQQRLSTCVAHTSHNTGMCLVLALSYSSRWEMTEAARQMAELVQKGELEPEQIDSELISRHLTTNFMPDPDLLIRTGGELRLSNYMLWQCAYSELYFCDTYWPDFREEEFRKAICDYQKRERRFGKTSEQIS
;
A
#
# COMPACT_ATOMS: atom_id res chain seq x y z
N MET A 1 -1.11 8.61 27.84
CA MET A 1 -0.35 9.59 27.04
C MET A 1 -0.70 9.28 25.58
N SER A 2 -0.92 10.29 24.76
CA SER A 2 -1.19 10.10 23.33
C SER A 2 0.15 10.01 22.61
N TYR A 3 0.32 9.04 21.70
CA TYR A 3 1.51 8.92 20.85
C TYR A 3 1.73 10.17 19.97
N LYS A 4 0.71 11.00 19.79
CA LYS A 4 0.80 12.27 19.04
C LYS A 4 1.89 13.19 19.60
N GLU A 5 2.09 13.21 20.92
CA GLU A 5 3.08 14.06 21.59
C GLU A 5 4.50 13.45 21.55
N GLU A 6 4.61 12.16 21.25
CA GLU A 6 5.89 11.45 21.17
C GLU A 6 6.51 11.49 19.76
N ILE A 7 5.71 11.79 18.72
CA ILE A 7 6.17 11.77 17.32
C ILE A 7 7.09 12.94 17.03
N ASP A 8 8.29 12.63 16.54
CA ASP A 8 9.20 13.61 15.94
C ASP A 8 8.83 13.82 14.46
N LEU A 9 8.24 14.98 14.16
CA LEU A 9 7.81 15.34 12.80
C LEU A 9 8.97 15.49 11.79
N THR A 10 10.22 15.55 12.26
CA THR A 10 11.41 15.60 11.38
C THR A 10 11.85 14.20 10.91
N ARG A 11 11.33 13.14 11.53
CA ARG A 11 11.70 11.74 11.29
C ARG A 11 10.52 10.86 10.82
N ILE A 12 9.57 11.45 10.12
CA ILE A 12 8.44 10.72 9.55
C ILE A 12 8.91 9.84 8.38
N PRO A 13 8.48 8.56 8.29
CA PRO A 13 8.76 7.73 7.12
C PRO A 13 8.15 8.37 5.88
N LYS A 14 8.93 8.45 4.80
CA LYS A 14 8.46 9.04 3.53
C LYS A 14 7.38 8.17 2.88
N HIS A 15 7.54 6.86 2.97
CA HIS A 15 6.62 5.89 2.39
C HIS A 15 6.23 4.84 3.44
N VAL A 16 4.93 4.74 3.69
CA VAL A 16 4.33 3.71 4.54
C VAL A 16 3.50 2.77 3.69
N ALA A 17 3.76 1.47 3.76
CA ALA A 17 2.97 0.42 3.11
C ALA A 17 2.16 -0.35 4.17
N ILE A 18 0.88 -0.66 3.90
CA ILE A 18 0.01 -1.32 4.88
C ILE A 18 -0.66 -2.55 4.28
N ILE A 19 -0.55 -3.69 4.97
CA ILE A 19 -1.35 -4.90 4.75
C ILE A 19 -2.54 -4.85 5.72
N MET A 20 -3.71 -4.55 5.19
CA MET A 20 -4.97 -4.32 5.92
C MET A 20 -5.65 -5.65 6.25
N ASP A 21 -5.09 -6.40 7.23
CA ASP A 21 -5.59 -7.73 7.57
C ASP A 21 -6.51 -7.71 8.81
N GLY A 22 -7.42 -8.69 8.86
CA GLY A 22 -8.28 -8.94 10.00
C GLY A 22 -9.75 -8.56 9.82
N ASN A 23 -10.17 -7.93 8.72
CA ASN A 23 -11.56 -7.49 8.47
C ASN A 23 -12.59 -8.59 8.74
N GLY A 24 -12.42 -9.76 8.11
CA GLY A 24 -13.37 -10.87 8.25
C GLY A 24 -13.35 -11.50 9.65
N ARG A 25 -12.20 -11.56 10.32
CA ARG A 25 -12.08 -12.07 11.70
C ARG A 25 -12.74 -11.12 12.69
N TRP A 26 -12.53 -9.83 12.50
CA TRP A 26 -13.17 -8.76 13.28
C TRP A 26 -14.70 -8.83 13.21
N ALA A 27 -15.27 -8.98 12.01
CA ALA A 27 -16.72 -9.11 11.81
C ALA A 27 -17.29 -10.36 12.49
N LYS A 28 -16.64 -11.53 12.29
CA LYS A 28 -17.07 -12.79 12.91
C LYS A 28 -17.07 -12.74 14.44
N GLN A 29 -16.09 -12.12 15.08
CA GLN A 29 -16.04 -11.96 16.54
C GLN A 29 -17.21 -11.11 17.06
N ARG A 30 -17.84 -10.30 16.20
CA ARG A 30 -18.99 -9.43 16.52
C ARG A 30 -20.32 -9.97 16.01
N GLY A 31 -20.34 -11.22 15.51
CA GLY A 31 -21.56 -11.87 15.00
C GLY A 31 -22.02 -11.35 13.64
N HIS A 32 -21.13 -10.70 12.88
CA HIS A 32 -21.44 -10.15 11.56
C HIS A 32 -20.82 -10.98 10.42
N GLU A 33 -21.38 -10.84 9.24
CA GLU A 33 -20.82 -11.39 8.01
C GLU A 33 -19.48 -10.74 7.67
N ARG A 34 -18.60 -11.47 6.94
CA ARG A 34 -17.26 -10.99 6.56
C ARG A 34 -17.26 -9.66 5.81
N SER A 35 -18.27 -9.45 4.94
CA SER A 35 -18.49 -8.22 4.17
C SER A 35 -18.63 -6.99 5.05
N TYR A 36 -19.31 -7.11 6.18
CA TYR A 36 -19.45 -6.01 7.14
C TYR A 36 -18.10 -5.49 7.66
N GLY A 37 -17.17 -6.43 7.93
CA GLY A 37 -15.80 -6.04 8.34
C GLY A 37 -15.05 -5.27 7.25
N HIS A 38 -15.27 -5.58 5.98
CA HIS A 38 -14.68 -4.84 4.87
C HIS A 38 -15.27 -3.44 4.72
N HIS A 39 -16.58 -3.24 4.96
CA HIS A 39 -17.19 -1.92 4.99
C HIS A 39 -16.57 -1.02 6.08
N VAL A 40 -16.49 -1.52 7.31
CA VAL A 40 -15.83 -0.76 8.40
C VAL A 40 -14.35 -0.54 8.11
N GLY A 41 -13.68 -1.51 7.47
CA GLY A 41 -12.30 -1.37 7.02
C GLY A 41 -12.10 -0.28 5.98
N ALA A 42 -13.08 -0.03 5.11
CA ALA A 42 -13.04 1.07 4.15
C ALA A 42 -13.08 2.45 4.85
N GLU A 43 -13.89 2.61 5.89
CA GLU A 43 -13.87 3.81 6.73
C GLU A 43 -12.50 4.04 7.40
N THR A 44 -11.83 2.94 7.80
CA THR A 44 -10.49 3.01 8.39
C THR A 44 -9.46 3.53 7.38
N VAL A 45 -9.62 3.24 6.08
CA VAL A 45 -8.74 3.79 5.03
C VAL A 45 -8.75 5.31 5.07
N HIS A 46 -9.93 5.95 5.15
CA HIS A 46 -10.05 7.40 5.19
C HIS A 46 -9.38 7.99 6.44
N VAL A 47 -9.63 7.41 7.61
CA VAL A 47 -9.02 7.84 8.88
C VAL A 47 -7.49 7.79 8.82
N ILE A 48 -6.94 6.69 8.32
CA ILE A 48 -5.48 6.51 8.23
C ILE A 48 -4.87 7.39 7.14
N ALA A 49 -5.55 7.57 6.00
CA ALA A 49 -5.09 8.46 4.94
C ALA A 49 -5.01 9.92 5.42
N GLU A 50 -6.03 10.39 6.13
CA GLU A 50 -6.02 11.74 6.71
C GLU A 50 -4.91 11.90 7.76
N GLU A 51 -4.73 10.92 8.65
CA GLU A 51 -3.71 10.97 9.68
C GLU A 51 -2.30 10.92 9.09
N ALA A 52 -2.06 10.05 8.11
CA ALA A 52 -0.80 9.95 7.40
C ALA A 52 -0.45 11.28 6.70
N ALA A 53 -1.43 11.90 6.02
CA ALA A 53 -1.25 13.20 5.38
C ALA A 53 -0.92 14.32 6.41
N LYS A 54 -1.63 14.34 7.55
CA LYS A 54 -1.38 15.31 8.66
C LYS A 54 0.02 15.17 9.27
N LEU A 55 0.54 13.93 9.36
CA LEU A 55 1.88 13.65 9.86
C LEU A 55 2.99 13.96 8.85
N GLY A 56 2.65 14.18 7.57
CA GLY A 56 3.63 14.48 6.52
C GLY A 56 4.19 13.26 5.79
N VAL A 57 3.54 12.09 5.87
CA VAL A 57 3.83 10.95 5.01
C VAL A 57 3.64 11.37 3.56
N ARG A 58 4.59 10.99 2.68
CA ARG A 58 4.54 11.39 1.26
C ARG A 58 3.85 10.34 0.40
N TYR A 59 3.97 9.07 0.73
CA TYR A 59 3.33 7.94 0.05
C TYR A 59 2.70 7.00 1.06
N LEU A 60 1.44 6.67 0.87
CA LEU A 60 0.73 5.65 1.63
C LEU A 60 0.22 4.59 0.66
N THR A 61 0.79 3.38 0.71
CA THR A 61 0.38 2.28 -0.17
C THR A 61 -0.43 1.26 0.62
N LEU A 62 -1.63 0.94 0.15
CA LEU A 62 -2.57 0.04 0.81
C LEU A 62 -2.77 -1.23 0.00
N TYR A 63 -2.57 -2.42 0.60
CA TYR A 63 -2.83 -3.70 -0.03
C TYR A 63 -4.31 -4.02 0.00
N THR A 64 -5.02 -3.61 -1.04
CA THR A 64 -6.50 -3.63 -1.07
C THR A 64 -7.03 -4.94 -1.66
N PHE A 65 -6.44 -5.42 -2.78
CA PHE A 65 -6.88 -6.66 -3.43
C PHE A 65 -5.68 -7.35 -4.09
N SER A 66 -5.36 -8.58 -3.63
CA SER A 66 -4.26 -9.35 -4.18
C SER A 66 -4.67 -10.20 -5.39
N THR A 67 -3.69 -10.61 -6.22
CA THR A 67 -3.94 -11.57 -7.31
C THR A 67 -4.54 -12.88 -6.81
N GLU A 68 -4.17 -13.32 -5.60
CA GLU A 68 -4.70 -14.53 -4.97
C GLU A 68 -6.18 -14.38 -4.56
N ASN A 69 -6.67 -13.16 -4.36
CA ASN A 69 -8.08 -12.92 -3.96
C ASN A 69 -9.07 -13.26 -5.08
N TRP A 70 -8.63 -13.32 -6.34
CA TRP A 70 -9.46 -13.80 -7.44
C TRP A 70 -9.93 -15.26 -7.27
N ASN A 71 -9.24 -16.06 -6.44
CA ASN A 71 -9.62 -17.44 -6.11
C ASN A 71 -10.70 -17.54 -5.03
N ARG A 72 -11.21 -16.42 -4.51
CA ARG A 72 -12.33 -16.40 -3.56
C ARG A 72 -13.66 -16.68 -4.28
N PRO A 73 -14.74 -17.04 -3.54
CA PRO A 73 -16.06 -17.15 -4.13
C PRO A 73 -16.44 -15.89 -4.93
N SER A 74 -17.10 -16.10 -6.07
CA SER A 74 -17.41 -15.01 -7.03
C SER A 74 -18.28 -13.90 -6.43
N ASP A 75 -19.19 -14.26 -5.53
CA ASP A 75 -20.04 -13.33 -4.79
C ASP A 75 -19.23 -12.46 -3.80
N GLU A 76 -18.22 -13.03 -3.12
CA GLU A 76 -17.30 -12.27 -2.28
C GLU A 76 -16.45 -11.30 -3.13
N VAL A 77 -15.93 -11.76 -4.27
CA VAL A 77 -15.17 -10.90 -5.20
C VAL A 77 -16.04 -9.75 -5.72
N ALA A 78 -17.26 -10.03 -6.15
CA ALA A 78 -18.17 -9.01 -6.65
C ALA A 78 -18.51 -7.98 -5.56
N ALA A 79 -18.76 -8.41 -4.32
CA ALA A 79 -19.00 -7.53 -3.19
C ALA A 79 -17.79 -6.63 -2.87
N LEU A 80 -16.57 -7.18 -2.94
CA LEU A 80 -15.32 -6.40 -2.75
C LEU A 80 -15.11 -5.37 -3.86
N MET A 81 -15.40 -5.70 -5.11
CA MET A 81 -15.32 -4.76 -6.24
C MET A 81 -16.36 -3.64 -6.12
N GLY A 82 -17.60 -3.96 -5.69
CA GLY A 82 -18.64 -2.97 -5.38
C GLY A 82 -18.20 -2.02 -4.26
N LEU A 83 -17.70 -2.57 -3.15
CA LEU A 83 -17.18 -1.77 -2.04
C LEU A 83 -16.02 -0.87 -2.46
N LEU A 84 -15.08 -1.38 -3.25
CA LEU A 84 -13.99 -0.58 -3.80
C LEU A 84 -14.52 0.59 -4.62
N PHE A 85 -15.47 0.33 -5.52
CA PHE A 85 -16.11 1.37 -6.35
C PHE A 85 -16.75 2.47 -5.50
N ASP A 86 -17.49 2.09 -4.46
CA ASP A 86 -18.22 3.02 -3.58
C ASP A 86 -17.28 3.79 -2.63
N SER A 87 -16.13 3.20 -2.27
CA SER A 87 -15.17 3.79 -1.31
C SER A 87 -14.23 4.83 -1.92
N ILE A 88 -14.28 5.08 -3.23
CA ILE A 88 -13.44 6.10 -3.87
C ILE A 88 -14.06 7.48 -3.64
N GLU A 89 -13.64 8.15 -2.58
CA GLU A 89 -14.12 9.48 -2.18
C GLU A 89 -13.19 10.59 -2.70
N GLU A 90 -13.36 10.93 -3.97
CA GLU A 90 -12.57 11.95 -4.66
C GLU A 90 -12.61 13.32 -3.96
N GLU A 91 -13.77 13.74 -3.46
CA GLU A 91 -13.92 15.01 -2.73
C GLU A 91 -13.04 15.07 -1.48
N THR A 92 -12.93 13.96 -0.75
CA THR A 92 -12.06 13.84 0.42
C THR A 92 -10.58 13.98 0.02
N PHE A 93 -10.17 13.37 -1.10
CA PHE A 93 -8.81 13.48 -1.60
C PHE A 93 -8.49 14.92 -2.05
N MET A 94 -9.38 15.57 -2.76
CA MET A 94 -9.22 16.97 -3.18
C MET A 94 -9.12 17.91 -1.98
N LYS A 95 -10.00 17.76 -0.99
CA LYS A 95 -10.01 18.59 0.24
C LYS A 95 -8.71 18.48 1.03
N ASN A 96 -8.11 17.28 1.08
CA ASN A 96 -6.90 17.02 1.85
C ASN A 96 -5.61 17.12 1.00
N ASN A 97 -5.69 17.62 -0.24
CA ASN A 97 -4.56 17.74 -1.16
C ASN A 97 -3.84 16.37 -1.38
N ILE A 98 -4.61 15.28 -1.45
CA ILE A 98 -4.10 13.92 -1.66
C ILE A 98 -4.18 13.59 -3.15
N SER A 99 -3.07 13.21 -3.76
CA SER A 99 -3.06 12.58 -5.08
C SER A 99 -3.36 11.09 -4.95
N PHE A 100 -4.12 10.54 -5.91
CA PHE A 100 -4.53 9.13 -5.89
C PHE A 100 -3.85 8.39 -7.03
N ARG A 101 -3.32 7.19 -6.76
CA ARG A 101 -2.74 6.30 -7.76
C ARG A 101 -3.10 4.85 -7.48
N VAL A 102 -2.92 4.00 -8.48
CA VAL A 102 -3.15 2.56 -8.40
C VAL A 102 -1.98 1.79 -8.99
N ILE A 103 -1.68 0.62 -8.42
CA ILE A 103 -0.69 -0.33 -8.91
C ILE A 103 -1.31 -1.73 -9.00
N GLY A 104 -0.82 -2.55 -9.92
CA GLY A 104 -1.24 -3.95 -10.11
C GLY A 104 -1.81 -4.20 -11.50
N ASP A 105 -2.40 -5.37 -11.70
CA ASP A 105 -3.01 -5.84 -12.95
C ASP A 105 -4.45 -5.27 -13.09
N LEU A 106 -4.54 -4.02 -13.52
CA LEU A 106 -5.80 -3.29 -13.58
C LEU A 106 -6.73 -3.79 -14.69
N GLU A 107 -6.19 -4.44 -15.73
CA GLU A 107 -6.97 -4.98 -16.85
C GLU A 107 -7.90 -6.11 -16.40
N LYS A 108 -7.60 -6.77 -15.28
CA LYS A 108 -8.47 -7.79 -14.68
C LYS A 108 -9.66 -7.22 -13.89
N LEU A 109 -9.64 -5.94 -13.58
CA LEU A 109 -10.74 -5.31 -12.85
C LEU A 109 -11.95 -5.10 -13.79
N PRO A 110 -13.19 -5.06 -13.28
CA PRO A 110 -14.36 -4.69 -14.07
C PRO A 110 -14.20 -3.29 -14.70
N ASP A 111 -14.69 -3.12 -15.93
CA ASP A 111 -14.54 -1.89 -16.72
C ASP A 111 -15.01 -0.63 -15.98
N ASN A 112 -16.14 -0.72 -15.27
CA ASN A 112 -16.67 0.39 -14.47
C ASN A 112 -15.72 0.79 -13.33
N VAL A 113 -15.04 -0.18 -12.71
CA VAL A 113 -14.04 0.07 -11.66
C VAL A 113 -12.81 0.72 -12.28
N GLN A 114 -12.30 0.18 -13.41
CA GLN A 114 -11.17 0.78 -14.13
C GLN A 114 -11.44 2.25 -14.49
N GLN A 115 -12.63 2.54 -15.02
CA GLN A 115 -13.02 3.90 -15.39
C GLN A 115 -13.10 4.82 -14.15
N ARG A 116 -13.68 4.35 -13.05
CA ARG A 116 -13.76 5.12 -11.79
C ARG A 116 -12.39 5.46 -11.24
N LEU A 117 -11.48 4.47 -11.21
CA LEU A 117 -10.08 4.64 -10.79
C LEU A 117 -9.35 5.66 -11.67
N SER A 118 -9.44 5.50 -12.99
CA SER A 118 -8.81 6.40 -13.97
C SER A 118 -9.30 7.84 -13.82
N THR A 119 -10.60 8.05 -13.63
CA THR A 119 -11.19 9.37 -13.38
C THR A 119 -10.64 9.99 -12.10
N CYS A 120 -10.60 9.24 -11.00
CA CYS A 120 -10.07 9.73 -9.72
C CYS A 120 -8.57 10.07 -9.81
N VAL A 121 -7.77 9.23 -10.49
CA VAL A 121 -6.34 9.51 -10.75
C VAL A 121 -6.17 10.81 -11.52
N ALA A 122 -6.95 11.02 -12.59
CA ALA A 122 -6.87 12.24 -13.42
C ALA A 122 -7.24 13.49 -12.61
N HIS A 123 -8.35 13.47 -11.89
CA HIS A 123 -8.85 14.63 -11.14
C HIS A 123 -7.92 15.02 -9.97
N THR A 124 -7.31 14.03 -9.30
CA THR A 124 -6.40 14.29 -8.17
C THR A 124 -4.94 14.51 -8.58
N SER A 125 -4.62 14.43 -9.87
CA SER A 125 -3.23 14.49 -10.39
C SER A 125 -2.49 15.79 -10.06
N HIS A 126 -3.21 16.90 -9.85
CA HIS A 126 -2.65 18.21 -9.50
C HIS A 126 -2.38 18.38 -7.99
N ASN A 127 -2.85 17.46 -7.15
CA ASN A 127 -2.60 17.51 -5.72
C ASN A 127 -1.11 17.22 -5.43
N THR A 128 -0.54 18.02 -4.55
CA THR A 128 0.91 18.04 -4.25
C THR A 128 1.26 17.51 -2.87
N GLY A 129 0.25 17.14 -2.08
CA GLY A 129 0.41 16.56 -0.74
C GLY A 129 0.83 15.08 -0.77
N MET A 130 0.20 14.28 0.08
CA MET A 130 0.45 12.83 0.11
C MET A 130 -0.08 12.16 -1.16
N CYS A 131 0.61 11.12 -1.63
CA CYS A 131 0.10 10.20 -2.65
C CYS A 131 -0.46 8.96 -1.97
N LEU A 132 -1.78 8.75 -2.09
CA LEU A 132 -2.44 7.50 -1.70
C LEU A 132 -2.39 6.52 -2.87
N VAL A 133 -1.85 5.33 -2.63
CA VAL A 133 -1.69 4.28 -3.65
C VAL A 133 -2.48 3.04 -3.23
N LEU A 134 -3.40 2.58 -4.07
CA LEU A 134 -4.06 1.29 -3.86
C LEU A 134 -3.39 0.21 -4.70
N ALA A 135 -2.98 -0.89 -4.06
CA ALA A 135 -2.51 -2.09 -4.74
C ALA A 135 -3.73 -3.00 -5.01
N LEU A 136 -4.13 -3.07 -6.28
CA LEU A 136 -5.32 -3.75 -6.78
C LEU A 136 -4.96 -4.83 -7.79
N SER A 137 -5.50 -6.03 -7.61
CA SER A 137 -5.07 -7.19 -8.42
C SER A 137 -3.54 -7.30 -8.47
N TYR A 138 -2.90 -6.99 -7.33
CA TYR A 138 -1.46 -6.87 -7.20
C TYR A 138 -0.86 -8.08 -6.50
N SER A 139 0.31 -8.49 -6.94
CA SER A 139 1.24 -9.28 -6.16
C SER A 139 2.67 -9.06 -6.65
N SER A 140 3.64 -9.17 -5.75
CA SER A 140 5.04 -8.91 -6.10
C SER A 140 5.58 -9.91 -7.12
N ARG A 141 5.17 -11.18 -7.05
CA ARG A 141 5.58 -12.19 -8.04
C ARG A 141 5.03 -11.89 -9.42
N TRP A 142 3.76 -11.47 -9.53
CA TRP A 142 3.19 -11.02 -10.78
C TRP A 142 3.96 -9.82 -11.33
N GLU A 143 4.17 -8.80 -10.52
CA GLU A 143 4.86 -7.57 -10.92
C GLU A 143 6.28 -7.83 -11.42
N MET A 144 7.07 -8.63 -10.70
CA MET A 144 8.42 -9.03 -11.13
C MET A 144 8.40 -9.85 -12.42
N THR A 145 7.39 -10.71 -12.60
CA THR A 145 7.23 -11.48 -13.85
C THR A 145 6.93 -10.56 -15.03
N GLU A 146 6.07 -9.56 -14.85
CA GLU A 146 5.78 -8.58 -15.90
C GLU A 146 7.01 -7.72 -16.23
N ALA A 147 7.75 -7.27 -15.24
CA ALA A 147 9.01 -6.55 -15.45
C ALA A 147 10.02 -7.39 -16.23
N ALA A 148 10.18 -8.68 -15.88
CA ALA A 148 11.06 -9.58 -16.60
C ALA A 148 10.62 -9.79 -18.07
N ARG A 149 9.30 -9.92 -18.32
CA ARG A 149 8.75 -10.05 -19.68
C ARG A 149 9.03 -8.80 -20.51
N GLN A 150 8.76 -7.61 -19.97
CA GLN A 150 9.04 -6.35 -20.64
C GLN A 150 10.52 -6.22 -21.03
N MET A 151 11.44 -6.53 -20.12
CA MET A 151 12.88 -6.50 -20.42
C MET A 151 13.27 -7.53 -21.48
N ALA A 152 12.71 -8.75 -21.43
CA ALA A 152 12.97 -9.78 -22.48
C ALA A 152 12.48 -9.31 -23.86
N GLU A 153 11.34 -8.62 -23.95
CA GLU A 153 10.84 -8.05 -25.20
C GLU A 153 11.75 -6.93 -25.73
N LEU A 154 12.30 -6.08 -24.85
CA LEU A 154 13.27 -5.06 -25.25
C LEU A 154 14.57 -5.68 -25.79
N VAL A 155 15.07 -6.74 -25.13
CA VAL A 155 16.23 -7.50 -25.62
C VAL A 155 15.94 -8.13 -26.97
N GLN A 156 14.77 -8.74 -27.17
CA GLN A 156 14.38 -9.33 -28.45
C GLN A 156 14.31 -8.31 -29.59
N LYS A 157 13.93 -7.06 -29.28
CA LYS A 157 13.89 -5.95 -30.26
C LYS A 157 15.26 -5.29 -30.50
N GLY A 158 16.30 -5.68 -29.75
CA GLY A 158 17.62 -5.06 -29.82
C GLY A 158 17.67 -3.65 -29.18
N GLU A 159 16.70 -3.33 -28.33
CA GLU A 159 16.60 -2.05 -27.60
C GLU A 159 17.26 -2.11 -26.21
N LEU A 160 17.67 -3.30 -25.76
CA LEU A 160 18.32 -3.56 -24.49
C LEU A 160 19.31 -4.72 -24.64
N GLU A 161 20.53 -4.55 -24.10
CA GLU A 161 21.49 -5.64 -23.98
C GLU A 161 21.32 -6.34 -22.62
N PRO A 162 21.43 -7.68 -22.53
CA PRO A 162 21.25 -8.43 -21.28
C PRO A 162 22.14 -7.92 -20.12
N GLU A 163 23.36 -7.45 -20.45
CA GLU A 163 24.35 -6.93 -19.48
C GLU A 163 23.94 -5.60 -18.86
N GLN A 164 22.97 -4.89 -19.46
CA GLN A 164 22.41 -3.64 -18.94
C GLN A 164 21.29 -3.88 -17.90
N ILE A 165 20.87 -5.15 -17.71
CA ILE A 165 19.84 -5.47 -16.74
C ILE A 165 20.45 -5.46 -15.34
N ASP A 166 20.20 -4.39 -14.60
CA ASP A 166 20.59 -4.20 -13.21
C ASP A 166 19.37 -3.98 -12.29
N SER A 167 19.61 -3.83 -11.00
CA SER A 167 18.53 -3.63 -10.02
C SER A 167 17.75 -2.32 -10.22
N GLU A 168 18.40 -1.29 -10.76
CA GLU A 168 17.75 -0.02 -11.05
C GLU A 168 16.84 -0.13 -12.27
N LEU A 169 17.28 -0.84 -13.31
CA LEU A 169 16.44 -1.11 -14.47
C LEU A 169 15.20 -1.95 -14.09
N ILE A 170 15.38 -2.99 -13.26
CA ILE A 170 14.26 -3.78 -12.74
C ILE A 170 13.29 -2.85 -12.01
N SER A 171 13.76 -2.01 -11.07
CA SER A 171 12.92 -1.09 -10.31
C SER A 171 12.14 -0.12 -11.23
N ARG A 172 12.74 0.31 -12.34
CA ARG A 172 12.09 1.18 -13.35
C ARG A 172 10.95 0.47 -14.11
N HIS A 173 10.98 -0.85 -14.21
CA HIS A 173 9.93 -1.64 -14.86
C HIS A 173 8.84 -2.12 -13.91
N LEU A 174 8.98 -1.86 -12.58
CA LEU A 174 7.91 -2.14 -11.63
C LEU A 174 6.81 -1.09 -11.69
N THR A 175 5.59 -1.47 -11.33
CA THR A 175 4.45 -0.54 -11.27
C THR A 175 4.62 0.55 -10.22
N THR A 176 5.59 0.39 -9.33
CA THR A 176 5.96 1.31 -8.24
C THR A 176 7.04 2.33 -8.61
N ASN A 177 7.48 2.38 -9.87
CA ASN A 177 8.62 3.21 -10.35
C ASN A 177 8.50 4.73 -10.10
N PHE A 178 7.30 5.22 -9.77
CA PHE A 178 7.03 6.63 -9.52
C PHE A 178 7.20 7.05 -8.06
N MET A 179 7.47 6.11 -7.15
CA MET A 179 7.59 6.34 -5.71
C MET A 179 8.82 5.62 -5.14
N PRO A 180 9.38 6.09 -4.01
CA PRO A 180 10.47 5.40 -3.34
C PRO A 180 9.98 4.09 -2.69
N ASP A 181 10.91 3.19 -2.39
CA ASP A 181 10.62 2.00 -1.59
C ASP A 181 10.03 2.36 -0.22
N PRO A 182 9.19 1.48 0.39
CA PRO A 182 8.64 1.73 1.70
C PRO A 182 9.72 1.82 2.78
N ASP A 183 9.65 2.86 3.61
CA ASP A 183 10.45 2.96 4.83
C ASP A 183 9.90 2.03 5.92
N LEU A 184 8.56 1.95 6.00
CA LEU A 184 7.82 1.18 6.99
C LEU A 184 6.72 0.36 6.31
N LEU A 185 6.69 -0.94 6.58
CA LEU A 185 5.57 -1.81 6.26
C LEU A 185 4.85 -2.21 7.53
N ILE A 186 3.55 -1.92 7.59
CA ILE A 186 2.66 -2.28 8.70
C ILE A 186 1.77 -3.45 8.26
N ARG A 187 1.63 -4.46 9.11
CA ARG A 187 0.60 -5.49 8.95
C ARG A 187 -0.24 -5.61 10.20
N THR A 188 -1.55 -5.47 10.04
CA THR A 188 -2.56 -5.64 11.09
C THR A 188 -3.02 -7.09 11.19
N GLY A 189 -3.70 -7.46 12.27
CA GLY A 189 -4.39 -8.74 12.41
C GLY A 189 -3.55 -9.93 12.87
N GLY A 190 -2.34 -9.70 13.42
CA GLY A 190 -1.56 -10.71 14.14
C GLY A 190 -0.78 -11.71 13.26
N GLU A 191 -0.77 -11.56 11.95
CA GLU A 191 -0.07 -12.46 11.03
C GLU A 191 1.33 -11.96 10.69
N LEU A 192 2.34 -12.84 10.74
CA LEU A 192 3.77 -12.50 10.61
C LEU A 192 4.33 -12.88 9.22
N ARG A 193 3.69 -12.45 8.15
CA ARG A 193 4.11 -12.71 6.76
C ARG A 193 3.79 -11.53 5.84
N LEU A 194 4.51 -11.39 4.72
CA LEU A 194 4.33 -10.32 3.73
C LEU A 194 3.24 -10.63 2.69
N SER A 195 2.80 -11.87 2.58
CA SER A 195 1.74 -12.29 1.67
C SER A 195 1.92 -11.81 0.23
N ASN A 196 3.12 -11.95 -0.32
CA ASN A 196 3.44 -11.60 -1.69
C ASN A 196 3.23 -10.09 -2.01
N TYR A 197 3.38 -9.22 -0.99
CA TYR A 197 3.21 -7.77 -1.10
C TYR A 197 4.57 -7.08 -1.13
N MET A 198 4.85 -6.33 -2.19
CA MET A 198 6.00 -5.45 -2.37
C MET A 198 7.35 -6.08 -1.96
N LEU A 199 7.60 -7.37 -2.33
CA LEU A 199 8.78 -8.11 -1.86
C LEU A 199 10.09 -7.47 -2.33
N TRP A 200 10.14 -6.97 -3.56
CA TRP A 200 11.30 -6.26 -4.10
C TRP A 200 11.54 -4.96 -3.33
N GLN A 201 10.50 -4.16 -3.18
CA GLN A 201 10.56 -2.83 -2.59
C GLN A 201 10.78 -2.86 -1.07
N CYS A 202 10.34 -3.94 -0.40
CA CYS A 202 10.47 -4.09 1.06
C CYS A 202 11.82 -4.67 1.51
N ALA A 203 12.80 -4.82 0.63
CA ALA A 203 14.10 -5.42 0.95
C ALA A 203 14.81 -4.78 2.16
N TYR A 204 14.60 -3.47 2.37
CA TYR A 204 15.17 -2.70 3.50
C TYR A 204 14.13 -1.95 4.32
N SER A 205 12.85 -2.31 4.19
CA SER A 205 11.78 -1.72 4.98
C SER A 205 11.84 -2.17 6.43
N GLU A 206 11.53 -1.27 7.36
CA GLU A 206 11.20 -1.66 8.73
C GLU A 206 9.84 -2.32 8.75
N LEU A 207 9.70 -3.43 9.50
CA LEU A 207 8.45 -4.20 9.59
C LEU A 207 7.79 -3.98 10.95
N TYR A 208 6.51 -3.61 10.93
CA TYR A 208 5.68 -3.48 12.13
C TYR A 208 4.47 -4.41 12.03
N PHE A 209 4.38 -5.37 12.93
CA PHE A 209 3.26 -6.31 13.02
C PHE A 209 2.48 -6.02 14.30
N CYS A 210 1.13 -5.98 14.21
CA CYS A 210 0.29 -5.81 15.39
C CYS A 210 -0.92 -6.75 15.35
N ASP A 211 -1.43 -7.08 16.55
CA ASP A 211 -2.59 -7.96 16.71
C ASP A 211 -3.92 -7.24 16.41
N THR A 212 -3.91 -5.90 16.42
CA THR A 212 -5.09 -5.08 16.15
C THR A 212 -5.62 -5.39 14.75
N TYR A 213 -6.89 -5.74 14.63
CA TYR A 213 -7.54 -5.92 13.33
C TYR A 213 -7.71 -4.60 12.61
N TRP A 214 -7.67 -4.61 11.27
CA TRP A 214 -7.76 -3.41 10.45
C TRP A 214 -8.92 -2.47 10.80
N PRO A 215 -10.19 -2.93 11.02
CA PRO A 215 -11.27 -2.04 11.41
C PRO A 215 -11.04 -1.24 12.72
N ASP A 216 -10.26 -1.80 13.64
CA ASP A 216 -9.91 -1.16 14.92
C ASP A 216 -8.56 -0.43 14.88
N PHE A 217 -7.81 -0.52 13.77
CA PHE A 217 -6.55 0.17 13.57
C PHE A 217 -6.80 1.64 13.22
N ARG A 218 -6.80 2.50 14.22
CA ARG A 218 -7.10 3.93 14.10
C ARG A 218 -5.85 4.78 14.30
N GLU A 219 -6.03 6.09 14.41
CA GLU A 219 -4.95 7.08 14.47
C GLU A 219 -3.90 6.75 15.53
N GLU A 220 -4.31 6.35 16.75
CA GLU A 220 -3.38 6.05 17.84
C GLU A 220 -2.52 4.80 17.54
N GLU A 221 -3.10 3.75 16.92
CA GLU A 221 -2.34 2.59 16.51
C GLU A 221 -1.37 2.92 15.36
N PHE A 222 -1.77 3.79 14.43
CA PHE A 222 -0.90 4.28 13.38
C PHE A 222 0.26 5.10 13.96
N ARG A 223 -0.02 6.04 14.87
CA ARG A 223 1.00 6.82 15.58
C ARG A 223 1.98 5.96 16.35
N LYS A 224 1.47 4.92 17.02
CA LYS A 224 2.30 3.93 17.72
C LYS A 224 3.28 3.24 16.78
N ALA A 225 2.84 2.83 15.57
CA ALA A 225 3.72 2.25 14.56
C ALA A 225 4.79 3.24 14.09
N ILE A 226 4.46 4.52 13.93
CA ILE A 226 5.41 5.59 13.59
C ILE A 226 6.42 5.80 14.73
N CYS A 227 5.98 5.87 15.99
CA CYS A 227 6.88 5.99 17.15
C CYS A 227 7.82 4.79 17.26
N ASP A 228 7.35 3.57 16.97
CA ASP A 228 8.19 2.37 16.95
C ASP A 228 9.26 2.47 15.86
N TYR A 229 8.86 2.86 14.63
CA TYR A 229 9.79 3.11 13.53
C TYR A 229 10.88 4.13 13.91
N GLN A 230 10.51 5.22 14.56
CA GLN A 230 11.44 6.29 14.94
C GLN A 230 12.47 5.88 16.00
N LYS A 231 12.21 4.81 16.75
CA LYS A 231 13.17 4.22 17.72
C LYS A 231 14.22 3.34 17.07
N ARG A 232 14.03 2.98 15.79
CA ARG A 232 14.92 2.07 15.06
C ARG A 232 16.04 2.82 14.35
N GLU A 233 17.19 2.16 14.21
CA GLU A 233 18.33 2.65 13.45
C GLU A 233 18.40 1.94 12.11
N ARG A 234 18.23 2.69 11.01
CA ARG A 234 18.27 2.14 9.65
C ARG A 234 19.69 2.16 9.11
N ARG A 235 20.30 0.99 8.98
CA ARG A 235 21.73 0.85 8.66
C ARG A 235 22.03 0.59 7.19
N PHE A 236 21.09 0.05 6.42
CA PHE A 236 21.29 -0.30 5.00
C PHE A 236 22.57 -1.10 4.73
N GLY A 237 22.89 -2.08 5.60
CA GLY A 237 24.08 -2.90 5.52
C GLY A 237 25.37 -2.25 6.07
N LYS A 238 25.32 -1.02 6.61
CA LYS A 238 26.44 -0.34 7.27
C LYS A 238 26.48 -0.64 8.77
N THR A 239 27.62 -0.33 9.41
CA THR A 239 27.70 -0.34 10.89
C THR A 239 27.17 0.98 11.47
N SER A 240 26.84 1.00 12.79
CA SER A 240 26.34 2.21 13.46
C SER A 240 27.33 3.37 13.36
N GLU A 241 28.64 3.08 13.43
CA GLU A 241 29.72 4.08 13.30
C GLU A 241 29.81 4.71 11.90
N GLN A 242 29.24 4.06 10.87
CA GLN A 242 29.29 4.55 9.47
C GLN A 242 28.09 5.44 9.11
N ILE A 243 27.10 5.54 9.99
CA ILE A 243 25.87 6.32 9.77
C ILE A 243 25.70 7.49 10.76
N SER A 244 26.64 7.60 11.71
CA SER A 244 26.75 8.73 12.68
C SER A 244 27.40 9.96 12.05
#